data_d2a413998dc73344ba038c9aced6dda4
#
_entry.id   d2a413998dc73344ba038c9aced6dda4
#
_cell.length_a   1.000
_cell.length_b   1.000
_cell.length_c   1.000
_cell.angle_alpha   90.00
_cell.angle_beta   90.00
_cell.angle_gamma   90.00
#
_symmetry.space_group_name_H-M   'P 1'
#
loop_
_entity.id
_entity.type
_entity.pdbx_description
1 polymer ?
#
loop_
_entity_poly.entity_id
_entity_poly.type
_entity_poly.pdbx_seq_one_letter_code
_entity_poly.pdbx_strand_id
1 'polypeptide(L)'
;THYTAEFYQVHSRKLTQSCRVVFLTDLHLREYGQDNCELVQDIHSLAPDLILLGGDLVTYGEGSSYDNMLSLCSQLSEIAPVCGVLGNHEDELYFLNGDQALVEKFTAAGVTILRNEEARYTVRDNVISILGVEGSPEDFYNYGASTFMDSVEPQTDYDPVSYTHLRAHETDSYL
;
A
#
# COMPACT_ATOMS: atom_id res chain seq x y z
N THR A 1 -8.58 -2.12 20.01
CA THR A 1 -7.95 -2.95 18.98
C THR A 1 -6.47 -2.64 19.01
N HIS A 2 -5.60 -3.67 19.02
CA HIS A 2 -4.14 -3.50 19.06
C HIS A 2 -3.56 -3.94 17.72
N TYR A 3 -2.53 -3.25 17.26
CA TYR A 3 -1.67 -3.65 16.17
C TYR A 3 -0.24 -3.83 16.69
N THR A 4 0.60 -4.50 15.92
CA THR A 4 2.01 -4.67 16.25
C THR A 4 2.82 -3.91 15.23
N ALA A 5 3.76 -3.07 15.70
CA ALA A 5 4.73 -2.43 14.84
C ALA A 5 5.99 -3.28 14.76
N GLU A 6 6.40 -3.59 13.55
CA GLU A 6 7.66 -4.29 13.27
C GLU A 6 8.63 -3.34 12.58
N PHE A 7 9.91 -3.46 12.91
CA PHE A 7 10.95 -2.59 12.39
C PHE A 7 11.99 -3.39 11.63
N TYR A 8 12.20 -3.00 10.38
CA TYR A 8 13.18 -3.61 9.49
C TYR A 8 14.20 -2.56 9.06
N GLN A 9 15.43 -2.96 8.88
CA GLN A 9 16.48 -2.11 8.34
C GLN A 9 17.05 -2.76 7.08
N VAL A 10 16.95 -2.04 5.96
CA VAL A 10 17.49 -2.46 4.68
C VAL A 10 18.65 -1.53 4.30
N HIS A 11 19.75 -2.11 3.85
CA HIS A 11 20.93 -1.37 3.42
C HIS A 11 21.06 -1.43 1.91
N SER A 12 21.19 -0.28 1.28
CA SER A 12 21.49 -0.14 -0.14
C SER A 12 22.66 0.81 -0.35
N ARG A 13 23.56 0.46 -1.27
CA ARG A 13 24.67 1.34 -1.66
C ARG A 13 24.23 2.51 -2.54
N LYS A 14 23.01 2.47 -3.04
CA LYS A 14 22.42 3.52 -3.88
C LYS A 14 21.81 4.66 -3.05
N LEU A 15 21.51 4.42 -1.78
CA LEU A 15 20.99 5.45 -0.89
C LEU A 15 22.13 6.29 -0.33
N THR A 16 22.04 7.59 -0.50
CA THR A 16 23.00 8.57 0.03
C THR A 16 22.65 8.98 1.45
N GLN A 17 21.38 8.92 1.81
CA GLN A 17 20.84 9.22 3.13
C GLN A 17 19.81 8.18 3.54
N SER A 18 19.67 7.95 4.83
CA SER A 18 18.60 7.07 5.34
C SER A 18 17.24 7.69 5.10
N CYS A 19 16.28 6.87 4.71
CA CYS A 19 14.88 7.23 4.62
C CYS A 19 14.04 6.26 5.45
N ARG A 20 12.90 6.73 5.91
CA ARG A 20 11.95 5.92 6.67
C ARG A 20 10.68 5.74 5.86
N VAL A 21 10.34 4.49 5.64
CA VAL A 21 9.11 4.09 4.96
C VAL A 21 8.21 3.39 5.98
N VAL A 22 6.96 3.80 6.05
CA VAL A 22 5.91 3.07 6.79
C VAL A 22 5.12 2.26 5.79
N PHE A 23 4.85 1.00 6.11
CA PHE A 23 4.04 0.10 5.30
C PHE A 23 2.82 -0.37 6.10
N LEU A 24 1.63 -0.20 5.52
CA LEU A 24 0.35 -0.64 6.08
C LEU A 24 -0.33 -1.57 5.08
N THR A 25 -0.89 -2.65 5.58
CA THR A 25 -1.66 -3.61 4.78
C THR A 25 -2.70 -4.30 5.67
N ASP A 26 -3.71 -4.93 5.08
CA ASP A 26 -4.69 -5.80 5.76
C ASP A 26 -5.43 -5.11 6.93
N LEU A 27 -5.83 -3.87 6.74
CA LEU A 27 -6.55 -3.13 7.78
C LEU A 27 -8.00 -3.62 7.91
N HIS A 28 -8.64 -4.07 6.81
CA HIS A 28 -9.97 -4.66 6.81
C HIS A 28 -11.00 -3.82 7.57
N LEU A 29 -11.07 -2.51 7.27
CA LEU A 29 -11.95 -1.53 7.92
C LEU A 29 -11.73 -1.36 9.43
N ARG A 30 -10.68 -1.94 10.01
CA ARG A 30 -10.39 -1.78 11.45
C ARG A 30 -10.06 -0.34 11.76
N GLU A 31 -10.56 0.10 12.89
CA GLU A 31 -10.35 1.44 13.40
C GLU A 31 -9.51 1.38 14.68
N TYR A 32 -8.49 2.23 14.76
CA TYR A 32 -7.53 2.28 15.87
C TYR A 32 -7.62 3.63 16.58
N GLY A 33 -8.38 3.64 17.68
CA GLY A 33 -8.87 4.87 18.29
C GLY A 33 -10.03 5.47 17.48
N GLN A 34 -10.63 6.53 17.98
CA GLN A 34 -11.68 7.22 17.26
C GLN A 34 -11.09 7.86 15.98
N ASP A 35 -11.67 7.54 14.83
CA ASP A 35 -11.19 8.02 13.51
C ASP A 35 -9.70 7.73 13.29
N ASN A 36 -9.24 6.57 13.70
CA ASN A 36 -7.85 6.10 13.59
C ASN A 36 -6.79 6.98 14.29
N CYS A 37 -7.19 7.86 15.23
CA CYS A 37 -6.29 8.83 15.84
C CYS A 37 -5.06 8.18 16.51
N GLU A 38 -5.16 6.98 17.07
CA GLU A 38 -4.04 6.27 17.70
C GLU A 38 -3.01 5.85 16.64
N LEU A 39 -3.47 5.23 15.55
CA LEU A 39 -2.61 4.81 14.45
C LEU A 39 -1.93 6.00 13.76
N VAL A 40 -2.70 7.04 13.48
CA VAL A 40 -2.20 8.28 12.85
C VAL A 40 -1.13 8.96 13.72
N GLN A 41 -1.37 9.05 15.04
CA GLN A 41 -0.41 9.63 15.98
C GLN A 41 0.88 8.83 16.05
N ASP A 42 0.79 7.50 16.07
CA ASP A 42 1.98 6.64 16.09
C ASP A 42 2.77 6.77 14.79
N ILE A 43 2.10 6.76 13.64
CA ILE A 43 2.76 6.97 12.34
C ILE A 43 3.40 8.36 12.27
N HIS A 44 2.71 9.40 12.71
CA HIS A 44 3.26 10.75 12.77
C HIS A 44 4.53 10.82 13.63
N SER A 45 4.53 10.12 14.79
CA SER A 45 5.69 10.08 15.69
C SER A 45 6.92 9.42 15.07
N LEU A 46 6.71 8.50 14.11
CA LEU A 46 7.78 7.88 13.35
C LEU A 46 8.44 8.83 12.35
N ALA A 47 7.79 9.94 12.01
CA ALA A 47 8.25 10.91 11.00
C ALA A 47 8.67 10.21 9.69
N PRO A 48 7.75 9.49 9.01
CA PRO A 48 8.08 8.79 7.79
C PRO A 48 8.37 9.77 6.65
N ASP A 49 9.20 9.36 5.73
CA ASP A 49 9.47 10.08 4.48
C ASP A 49 8.50 9.63 3.36
N LEU A 50 7.91 8.43 3.50
CA LEU A 50 6.97 7.83 2.56
C LEU A 50 6.07 6.83 3.31
N ILE A 51 4.81 6.74 2.91
CA ILE A 51 3.86 5.76 3.42
C ILE A 51 3.38 4.89 2.26
N LEU A 52 3.45 3.58 2.42
CA LEU A 52 3.01 2.61 1.44
C LEU A 52 1.80 1.84 1.97
N LEU A 53 0.79 1.65 1.10
CA LEU A 53 -0.41 0.88 1.38
C LEU A 53 -0.41 -0.38 0.53
N GLY A 54 -0.41 -1.54 1.18
CA GLY A 54 -0.28 -2.85 0.53
C GLY A 54 -1.60 -3.45 0.04
N GLY A 55 -2.71 -2.73 0.19
CA GLY A 55 -4.06 -3.22 -0.13
C GLY A 55 -4.76 -3.84 1.08
N ASP A 56 -5.97 -4.37 0.83
CA ASP A 56 -6.90 -4.91 1.83
C ASP A 56 -7.15 -3.95 3.02
N LEU A 57 -7.25 -2.66 2.69
CA LEU A 57 -7.69 -1.64 3.64
C LEU A 57 -9.17 -1.78 3.95
N VAL A 58 -9.94 -2.21 2.94
CA VAL A 58 -11.37 -2.43 3.02
C VAL A 58 -11.68 -3.92 3.22
N THR A 59 -12.94 -4.23 3.43
CA THR A 59 -13.46 -5.60 3.42
C THR A 59 -14.60 -5.67 2.43
N TYR A 60 -14.58 -6.67 1.55
CA TYR A 60 -15.69 -6.95 0.68
C TYR A 60 -16.91 -7.38 1.48
N GLY A 61 -18.07 -6.76 1.21
CA GLY A 61 -19.33 -7.10 1.84
C GLY A 61 -20.45 -6.16 1.39
N GLU A 62 -21.67 -6.65 1.37
CA GLU A 62 -22.82 -5.85 0.97
C GLU A 62 -23.02 -4.67 1.94
N GLY A 63 -23.00 -3.45 1.41
CA GLY A 63 -23.33 -2.22 2.14
C GLY A 63 -22.26 -1.72 3.12
N SER A 64 -21.06 -2.26 3.10
CA SER A 64 -19.95 -1.76 3.92
C SER A 64 -19.49 -0.40 3.40
N SER A 65 -19.59 0.64 4.23
CA SER A 65 -18.89 1.90 3.98
C SER A 65 -17.42 1.74 4.33
N TYR A 66 -16.56 2.36 3.53
CA TYR A 66 -15.12 2.46 3.80
C TYR A 66 -14.67 3.91 4.04
N ASP A 67 -15.60 4.78 4.44
CA ASP A 67 -15.32 6.20 4.71
C ASP A 67 -14.25 6.38 5.79
N ASN A 68 -14.18 5.46 6.78
CA ASN A 68 -13.13 5.46 7.80
C ASN A 68 -11.73 5.23 7.20
N MET A 69 -11.60 4.44 6.12
CA MET A 69 -10.32 4.24 5.44
C MET A 69 -9.96 5.42 4.56
N LEU A 70 -10.95 6.06 3.94
CA LEU A 70 -10.71 7.32 3.20
C LEU A 70 -10.26 8.43 4.17
N SER A 71 -10.89 8.52 5.34
CA SER A 71 -10.48 9.46 6.39
C SER A 71 -9.05 9.17 6.84
N LEU A 72 -8.70 7.89 7.11
CA LEU A 72 -7.34 7.49 7.45
C LEU A 72 -6.35 7.92 6.36
N CYS A 73 -6.62 7.60 5.10
CA CYS A 73 -5.74 7.96 3.98
C CYS A 73 -5.53 9.48 3.88
N SER A 74 -6.58 10.27 4.08
CA SER A 74 -6.48 11.73 4.09
C SER A 74 -5.57 12.22 5.21
N GLN A 75 -5.72 11.68 6.43
CA GLN A 75 -4.86 12.04 7.56
C GLN A 75 -3.39 11.63 7.32
N LEU A 76 -3.16 10.45 6.73
CA LEU A 76 -1.82 9.98 6.40
C LEU A 76 -1.14 10.85 5.33
N SER A 77 -1.91 11.33 4.35
CA SER A 77 -1.39 12.20 3.28
C SER A 77 -0.90 13.56 3.79
N GLU A 78 -1.37 14.00 4.96
CA GLU A 78 -0.87 15.19 5.64
C GLU A 78 0.49 14.97 6.32
N ILE A 79 0.86 13.71 6.58
CA ILE A 79 2.13 13.35 7.25
C ILE A 79 3.26 13.19 6.22
N ALA A 80 3.03 12.42 5.17
CA ALA A 80 4.01 12.13 4.12
C ALA A 80 3.29 11.72 2.83
N PRO A 81 3.97 11.69 1.66
CA PRO A 81 3.40 11.12 0.45
C PRO A 81 2.90 9.69 0.69
N VAL A 82 1.70 9.39 0.20
CA VAL A 82 1.08 8.06 0.31
C VAL A 82 0.95 7.44 -1.06
N CYS A 83 1.45 6.22 -1.19
CA CYS A 83 1.38 5.43 -2.40
C CYS A 83 0.85 4.04 -2.07
N GLY A 84 0.01 3.47 -2.90
CA GLY A 84 -0.61 2.20 -2.60
C GLY A 84 -1.01 1.39 -3.82
N VAL A 85 -1.34 0.14 -3.56
CA VAL A 85 -1.94 -0.80 -4.52
C VAL A 85 -3.29 -1.27 -3.99
N LEU A 86 -4.09 -1.85 -4.86
CA LEU A 86 -5.34 -2.50 -4.49
C LEU A 86 -5.05 -3.93 -4.03
N GLY A 87 -5.71 -4.38 -2.98
CA GLY A 87 -5.78 -5.77 -2.56
C GLY A 87 -6.97 -6.47 -3.22
N ASN A 88 -7.18 -7.75 -2.89
CA ASN A 88 -8.29 -8.50 -3.45
C ASN A 88 -9.66 -7.98 -2.99
N HIS A 89 -9.76 -7.43 -1.79
CA HIS A 89 -11.01 -6.85 -1.31
C HIS A 89 -11.39 -5.56 -2.05
N GLU A 90 -10.44 -4.70 -2.37
CA GLU A 90 -10.66 -3.54 -3.22
C GLU A 90 -11.04 -3.96 -4.65
N ASP A 91 -10.37 -4.97 -5.21
CA ASP A 91 -10.70 -5.50 -6.54
C ASP A 91 -12.12 -6.09 -6.59
N GLU A 92 -12.53 -6.81 -5.55
CA GLU A 92 -13.89 -7.33 -5.46
C GLU A 92 -14.93 -6.21 -5.39
N LEU A 93 -14.69 -5.15 -4.62
CA LEU A 93 -15.57 -3.97 -4.60
C LEU A 93 -15.64 -3.29 -5.97
N TYR A 94 -14.50 -3.15 -6.64
CA TYR A 94 -14.41 -2.50 -7.93
C TYR A 94 -15.12 -3.29 -9.02
N PHE A 95 -14.83 -4.61 -9.14
CA PHE A 95 -15.34 -5.44 -10.22
C PHE A 95 -16.71 -6.07 -9.94
N LEU A 96 -16.95 -6.57 -8.73
CA LEU A 96 -18.17 -7.31 -8.41
C LEU A 96 -19.29 -6.38 -7.93
N ASN A 97 -18.99 -5.41 -7.10
CA ASN A 97 -19.98 -4.43 -6.64
C ASN A 97 -20.13 -3.23 -7.58
N GLY A 98 -19.25 -3.11 -8.58
CA GLY A 98 -19.30 -2.03 -9.56
C GLY A 98 -18.94 -0.66 -8.99
N ASP A 99 -18.17 -0.59 -7.87
CA ASP A 99 -17.71 0.68 -7.34
C ASP A 99 -16.55 1.23 -8.18
N GLN A 100 -16.88 1.68 -9.38
CA GLN A 100 -15.93 2.24 -10.34
C GLN A 100 -15.26 3.53 -9.82
N ALA A 101 -15.82 4.17 -8.79
CA ALA A 101 -15.27 5.38 -8.18
C ALA A 101 -14.27 5.09 -7.05
N LEU A 102 -14.05 3.82 -6.70
CA LEU A 102 -13.16 3.45 -5.58
C LEU A 102 -11.77 4.07 -5.72
N VAL A 103 -11.13 3.89 -6.87
CA VAL A 103 -9.79 4.45 -7.14
C VAL A 103 -9.79 5.97 -7.05
N GLU A 104 -10.82 6.62 -7.62
CA GLU A 104 -10.98 8.08 -7.57
C GLU A 104 -11.15 8.58 -6.13
N LYS A 105 -11.90 7.84 -5.29
CA LYS A 105 -12.11 8.20 -3.88
C LYS A 105 -10.79 8.12 -3.10
N PHE A 106 -10.00 7.05 -3.25
CA PHE A 106 -8.68 6.93 -2.62
C PHE A 106 -7.71 8.00 -3.12
N THR A 107 -7.74 8.30 -4.43
CA THR A 107 -6.93 9.38 -5.01
C THR A 107 -7.33 10.74 -4.43
N ALA A 108 -8.62 11.00 -4.29
CA ALA A 108 -9.13 12.24 -3.65
C ALA A 108 -8.74 12.32 -2.16
N ALA A 109 -8.56 11.18 -1.49
CA ALA A 109 -8.04 11.09 -0.12
C ALA A 109 -6.49 11.22 -0.05
N GLY A 110 -5.82 11.53 -1.16
CA GLY A 110 -4.38 11.82 -1.19
C GLY A 110 -3.49 10.61 -1.45
N VAL A 111 -4.04 9.47 -1.88
CA VAL A 111 -3.27 8.26 -2.19
C VAL A 111 -2.95 8.19 -3.68
N THR A 112 -1.68 7.99 -4.03
CA THR A 112 -1.28 7.60 -5.39
C THR A 112 -1.50 6.10 -5.54
N ILE A 113 -2.57 5.69 -6.22
CA ILE A 113 -2.85 4.26 -6.49
C ILE A 113 -2.09 3.85 -7.75
N LEU A 114 -1.27 2.81 -7.62
CA LEU A 114 -0.49 2.22 -8.71
C LEU A 114 -1.17 0.95 -9.23
N ARG A 115 -1.41 0.91 -10.53
CA ARG A 115 -2.02 -0.23 -11.25
C ARG A 115 -1.11 -0.65 -12.39
N ASN A 116 -0.12 -1.50 -12.10
CA ASN A 116 0.97 -1.85 -13.00
C ASN A 116 1.78 -0.62 -13.46
N GLU A 117 2.01 0.29 -12.53
CA GLU A 117 2.65 1.58 -12.77
C GLU A 117 3.81 1.82 -11.80
N GLU A 118 4.72 2.69 -12.20
CA GLU A 118 5.83 3.17 -11.39
C GLU A 118 5.56 4.60 -10.94
N ALA A 119 5.76 4.87 -9.64
CA ALA A 119 5.85 6.23 -9.11
C ALA A 119 7.24 6.49 -8.55
N ARG A 120 7.73 7.72 -8.68
CA ARG A 120 9.03 8.15 -8.18
C ARG A 120 8.88 9.24 -7.15
N TYR A 121 9.55 9.04 -6.03
CA TYR A 121 9.56 9.99 -4.93
C TYR A 121 10.99 10.46 -4.67
N THR A 122 11.16 11.77 -4.58
CA THR A 122 12.42 12.35 -4.08
C THR A 122 12.34 12.46 -2.57
N VAL A 123 13.15 11.67 -1.89
CA VAL A 123 13.21 11.59 -0.43
C VAL A 123 14.64 11.90 0.00
N ARG A 124 14.87 13.06 0.62
CA ARG A 124 16.19 13.46 1.11
C ARG A 124 17.30 13.19 0.10
N ASP A 125 17.36 13.75 -0.99
CA ASP A 125 18.38 13.54 -2.06
C ASP A 125 18.43 12.12 -2.68
N ASN A 126 17.55 11.21 -2.28
CA ASN A 126 17.38 9.92 -2.93
C ASN A 126 16.17 9.96 -3.86
N VAL A 127 16.25 9.26 -4.99
CA VAL A 127 15.08 8.96 -5.82
C VAL A 127 14.68 7.53 -5.53
N ILE A 128 13.48 7.35 -4.98
CA ILE A 128 12.90 6.04 -4.67
C ILE A 128 11.81 5.76 -5.69
N SER A 129 11.97 4.67 -6.43
CA SER A 129 10.96 4.15 -7.35
C SER A 129 10.10 3.12 -6.64
N ILE A 130 8.78 3.30 -6.70
CA ILE A 130 7.78 2.37 -6.20
C ILE A 130 7.06 1.78 -7.40
N LEU A 131 7.10 0.47 -7.50
CA LEU A 131 6.41 -0.28 -8.52
C LEU A 131 5.17 -0.94 -7.92
N GLY A 132 4.00 -0.51 -8.34
CA GLY A 132 2.74 -1.14 -7.98
C GLY A 132 2.38 -2.21 -8.99
N VAL A 133 2.20 -3.45 -8.52
CA VAL A 133 1.84 -4.59 -9.35
C VAL A 133 0.42 -5.02 -9.00
N GLU A 134 -0.44 -5.06 -10.02
CA GLU A 134 -1.82 -5.54 -9.94
C GLU A 134 -1.88 -6.94 -10.53
N GLY A 135 -2.58 -7.86 -9.89
CA GLY A 135 -2.79 -9.20 -10.44
C GLY A 135 -3.82 -9.98 -9.65
N SER A 136 -4.58 -10.81 -10.35
CA SER A 136 -5.50 -11.73 -9.68
C SER A 136 -4.74 -12.81 -8.90
N PRO A 137 -5.37 -13.46 -7.90
CA PRO A 137 -4.78 -14.64 -7.25
C PRO A 137 -4.34 -15.71 -8.26
N GLU A 138 -5.11 -15.91 -9.32
CA GLU A 138 -4.81 -16.90 -10.38
C GLU A 138 -3.54 -16.53 -11.15
N ASP A 139 -3.30 -15.26 -11.42
CA ASP A 139 -2.09 -14.80 -12.11
C ASP A 139 -0.84 -15.09 -11.28
N PHE A 140 -0.90 -14.88 -9.96
CA PHE A 140 0.20 -15.19 -9.05
C PHE A 140 0.45 -16.70 -8.92
N TYR A 141 -0.61 -17.50 -8.86
CA TYR A 141 -0.48 -18.96 -8.79
C TYR A 141 0.01 -19.58 -10.09
N ASN A 142 -0.45 -19.07 -11.24
CA ASN A 142 -0.15 -19.67 -12.54
C ASN A 142 1.16 -19.17 -13.16
N TYR A 143 1.53 -17.91 -12.92
CA TYR A 143 2.66 -17.29 -13.61
C TYR A 143 3.80 -16.91 -12.67
N GLY A 144 3.57 -16.89 -11.36
CA GLY A 144 4.54 -16.45 -10.36
C GLY A 144 4.80 -14.93 -10.41
N ALA A 145 5.27 -14.40 -9.30
CA ALA A 145 5.55 -12.97 -9.17
C ALA A 145 6.61 -12.46 -10.18
N SER A 146 7.55 -13.31 -10.59
CA SER A 146 8.61 -12.94 -11.52
C SER A 146 8.09 -12.60 -12.93
N THR A 147 7.15 -13.40 -13.45
CA THR A 147 6.59 -13.19 -14.78
C THR A 147 5.75 -11.92 -14.84
N PHE A 148 5.11 -11.58 -13.73
CA PHE A 148 4.32 -10.36 -13.61
C PHE A 148 5.22 -9.12 -13.54
N MET A 149 6.34 -9.20 -12.81
CA MET A 149 7.34 -8.15 -12.74
C MET A 149 8.01 -7.89 -14.10
N ASP A 150 8.17 -8.93 -14.94
CA ASP A 150 8.72 -8.81 -16.28
C ASP A 150 7.77 -8.03 -17.23
N SER A 151 6.48 -7.93 -16.91
CA SER A 151 5.51 -7.16 -17.69
C SER A 151 5.55 -5.66 -17.42
N VAL A 152 6.17 -5.25 -16.32
CA VAL A 152 6.35 -3.85 -15.95
C VAL A 152 7.81 -3.48 -16.25
N GLU A 153 8.05 -2.80 -17.39
CA GLU A 153 9.39 -2.31 -17.71
C GLU A 153 9.80 -1.18 -16.76
N PRO A 154 10.71 -1.43 -15.83
CA PRO A 154 11.22 -0.37 -14.98
C PRO A 154 11.99 0.65 -15.80
N GLN A 155 11.70 1.93 -15.60
CA GLN A 155 12.40 3.01 -16.32
C GLN A 155 13.80 3.33 -15.74
N THR A 156 14.24 2.58 -14.73
CA THR A 156 15.54 2.75 -14.07
C THR A 156 16.18 1.41 -13.77
N ASP A 157 17.52 1.38 -13.69
CA ASP A 157 18.26 0.24 -13.15
C ASP A 157 17.93 0.05 -11.67
N TYR A 158 17.14 -0.97 -11.35
CA TYR A 158 16.82 -1.34 -9.98
C TYR A 158 17.98 -2.05 -9.31
N ASP A 159 18.14 -1.73 -8.04
CA ASP A 159 18.83 -2.65 -7.14
C ASP A 159 17.77 -3.66 -6.65
N PRO A 160 17.86 -4.95 -6.98
CA PRO A 160 16.80 -5.93 -6.68
C PRO A 160 16.56 -6.18 -5.19
N VAL A 161 17.15 -5.40 -4.30
CA VAL A 161 17.01 -5.52 -2.84
C VAL A 161 15.64 -5.04 -2.32
N SER A 162 14.80 -4.47 -3.17
CA SER A 162 13.51 -3.88 -2.77
C SER A 162 12.28 -4.54 -3.38
N TYR A 163 12.27 -5.86 -3.53
CA TYR A 163 11.01 -6.57 -3.81
C TYR A 163 10.21 -6.73 -2.52
N THR A 164 9.58 -5.68 -2.08
CA THR A 164 8.38 -5.85 -1.27
C THR A 164 7.25 -6.10 -2.25
N HIS A 165 6.71 -7.31 -2.26
CA HIS A 165 5.42 -7.58 -2.84
C HIS A 165 4.43 -6.74 -2.02
N LEU A 166 4.01 -5.61 -2.57
CA LEU A 166 2.92 -4.83 -2.03
C LEU A 166 1.61 -5.53 -2.40
N ARG A 167 1.38 -6.67 -1.82
CA ARG A 167 0.13 -7.37 -1.86
C ARG A 167 -0.16 -7.97 -0.50
N ALA A 168 -1.34 -7.68 0.02
CA ALA A 168 -1.88 -8.41 1.13
C ALA A 168 -2.05 -9.89 0.74
N HIS A 169 -1.37 -10.78 1.44
CA HIS A 169 -1.69 -12.18 1.46
C HIS A 169 -2.60 -12.42 2.66
N GLU A 170 -3.87 -12.70 2.42
CA GLU A 170 -4.64 -13.38 3.44
C GLU A 170 -3.95 -14.73 3.70
N THR A 171 -3.27 -14.83 4.83
CA THR A 171 -3.00 -16.13 5.40
C THR A 171 -4.29 -16.59 6.05
N ASP A 172 -5.19 -17.15 5.26
CA ASP A 172 -6.21 -18.00 5.77
C ASP A 172 -5.52 -19.18 6.46
N SER A 173 -5.35 -19.03 7.76
CA SER A 173 -5.03 -20.16 8.62
C SER A 173 -6.29 -21.02 8.71
N TYR A 174 -6.46 -21.92 7.77
CA TYR A 174 -7.31 -23.08 7.95
C TYR A 174 -6.67 -23.96 9.02
N LEU A 175 -7.15 -23.86 10.23
CA LEU A 175 -7.09 -24.88 11.27
C LEU A 175 -8.46 -25.46 11.48
#